data_7029e2b4339926b711986985506d3b01
#
_entry.id   7029e2b4339926b711986985506d3b01
#
_cell.length_a   1.000
_cell.length_b   1.000
_cell.length_c   1.000
_cell.angle_alpha   90.00
_cell.angle_beta   90.00
_cell.angle_gamma   90.00
#
_symmetry.space_group_name_H-M   'P 1'
#
loop_
_entity.id
_entity.type
_entity.pdbx_description
1 polymer ?
#
loop_
_entity_poly.entity_id
_entity_poly.type
_entity_poly.pdbx_seq_one_letter_code
_entity_poly.pdbx_strand_id
1 'polypeptide(L)'
;MDKVSFIVETLANINQSILLIYFLCGTLNVNKKINSKIAVISGVSIIFAYLEIQYMVVPFEGLGVGILWAMLVIYACLFMDGNIFQKMYASMFIIATIIFVTVLLGSIMGALYNVHFIEFTGTASMEKCLLVILIQITIWIVAVILVRILRRYSYGVNIKDTVIIMAAMIMSVIITNEVQMMSTDSDAEKMIVRSIIIMICVTIMFILCVALYEIIQRSTYALMEQTIMEQAYKSRLENVEDIETNVERISRIKHELNKTLIAANLMLKDGRTEEAREFLSQFDGDLDKIIVEKMYTNNIIINEFLTKKSKDCRQKNIDFVAVVNGELKLIKNVDIFCVLSNLLDNAIEAQTFVDNKRVEVFYL
;
A
#
# COMPACT_ATOMS: atom_id res chain seq x y z
N MET A 1 42.29 -13.13 22.38
CA MET A 1 40.89 -13.49 22.06
C MET A 1 40.82 -15.00 21.90
N ASP A 2 40.04 -15.69 22.71
CA ASP A 2 39.89 -17.14 22.57
C ASP A 2 39.29 -17.49 21.20
N LYS A 3 39.87 -18.51 20.53
CA LYS A 3 39.35 -18.95 19.23
C LYS A 3 37.85 -19.29 19.25
N VAL A 4 37.38 -19.76 20.40
CA VAL A 4 35.96 -20.11 20.58
C VAL A 4 35.07 -18.86 20.60
N SER A 5 35.47 -17.80 21.32
CA SER A 5 34.73 -16.53 21.38
C SER A 5 34.62 -15.88 19.98
N PHE A 6 35.72 -15.90 19.23
CA PHE A 6 35.72 -15.38 17.85
C PHE A 6 34.75 -16.13 16.94
N ILE A 7 34.75 -17.48 17.00
CA ILE A 7 33.85 -18.29 16.18
C ILE A 7 32.38 -18.02 16.54
N VAL A 8 32.07 -17.91 17.84
CA VAL A 8 30.70 -17.64 18.31
C VAL A 8 30.22 -16.26 17.84
N GLU A 9 31.03 -15.23 17.94
CA GLU A 9 30.70 -13.87 17.48
C GLU A 9 30.51 -13.82 15.96
N THR A 10 31.41 -14.43 15.18
CA THR A 10 31.25 -14.51 13.72
C THR A 10 29.96 -15.24 13.33
N LEU A 11 29.63 -16.34 13.98
CA LEU A 11 28.35 -17.04 13.76
C LEU A 11 27.15 -16.18 14.14
N ALA A 12 27.24 -15.43 15.23
CA ALA A 12 26.21 -14.50 15.65
C ALA A 12 26.01 -13.36 14.61
N ASN A 13 27.11 -12.81 14.05
CA ASN A 13 27.05 -11.79 13.01
C ASN A 13 26.42 -12.31 11.70
N ILE A 14 26.73 -13.55 11.29
CA ILE A 14 26.07 -14.20 10.16
C ILE A 14 24.56 -14.31 10.44
N ASN A 15 24.21 -14.86 11.60
CA ASN A 15 22.81 -15.05 11.97
C ASN A 15 22.05 -13.72 12.05
N GLN A 16 22.65 -12.69 12.63
CA GLN A 16 22.05 -11.36 12.73
C GLN A 16 21.85 -10.70 11.37
N SER A 17 22.80 -10.86 10.43
CA SER A 17 22.65 -10.34 9.07
C SER A 17 21.50 -11.03 8.32
N ILE A 18 21.33 -12.35 8.47
CA ILE A 18 20.21 -13.09 7.92
C ILE A 18 18.89 -12.61 8.52
N LEU A 19 18.83 -12.42 9.83
CA LEU A 19 17.64 -11.96 10.55
C LEU A 19 17.20 -10.56 10.11
N LEU A 20 18.13 -9.62 9.96
CA LEU A 20 17.85 -8.26 9.52
C LEU A 20 17.21 -8.24 8.12
N ILE A 21 17.77 -9.00 7.19
CA ILE A 21 17.22 -9.12 5.83
C ILE A 21 15.89 -9.87 5.82
N TYR A 22 15.76 -10.97 6.60
CA TYR A 22 14.49 -11.68 6.77
C TYR A 22 13.38 -10.76 7.25
N PHE A 23 13.67 -9.91 8.25
CA PHE A 23 12.70 -8.97 8.79
C PHE A 23 12.27 -7.93 7.75
N LEU A 24 13.21 -7.33 7.02
CA LEU A 24 12.90 -6.36 5.96
C LEU A 24 12.09 -7.00 4.83
N CYS A 25 12.47 -8.18 4.36
CA CYS A 25 11.71 -8.91 3.33
C CYS A 25 10.33 -9.35 3.82
N GLY A 26 10.19 -9.63 5.11
CA GLY A 26 8.93 -10.04 5.71
C GLY A 26 7.94 -8.90 5.95
N THR A 27 8.44 -7.70 6.22
CA THR A 27 7.63 -6.49 6.50
C THR A 27 7.40 -5.64 5.26
N LEU A 28 8.39 -5.57 4.36
CA LEU A 28 8.36 -4.86 3.09
C LEU A 28 8.38 -5.88 1.94
N ASN A 29 7.67 -5.61 0.86
CA ASN A 29 7.72 -6.47 -0.31
C ASN A 29 8.99 -6.19 -1.12
N VAL A 30 9.62 -7.26 -1.63
CA VAL A 30 10.76 -7.10 -2.57
C VAL A 30 10.24 -6.55 -3.88
N ASN A 31 10.95 -5.60 -4.48
CA ASN A 31 10.58 -4.99 -5.76
C ASN A 31 10.46 -6.08 -6.85
N LYS A 32 9.31 -6.14 -7.51
CA LYS A 32 9.00 -7.15 -8.55
C LYS A 32 9.97 -7.16 -9.73
N LYS A 33 10.69 -6.06 -9.95
CA LYS A 33 11.69 -5.93 -11.03
C LYS A 33 13.03 -6.57 -10.68
N ILE A 34 13.25 -6.96 -9.42
CA ILE A 34 14.54 -7.46 -8.92
C ILE A 34 14.38 -8.94 -8.55
N ASN A 35 15.39 -9.73 -8.87
CA ASN A 35 15.41 -11.12 -8.45
C ASN A 35 15.57 -11.20 -6.91
N SER A 36 14.58 -11.76 -6.23
CA SER A 36 14.53 -11.84 -4.77
C SER A 36 15.74 -12.56 -4.16
N LYS A 37 16.27 -13.58 -4.83
CA LYS A 37 17.47 -14.32 -4.36
C LYS A 37 18.71 -13.43 -4.37
N ILE A 38 18.90 -12.62 -5.42
CA ILE A 38 20.02 -11.68 -5.52
C ILE A 38 19.92 -10.61 -4.44
N ALA A 39 18.72 -10.04 -4.24
CA ALA A 39 18.49 -9.07 -3.19
C ALA A 39 18.85 -9.63 -1.80
N VAL A 40 18.37 -10.82 -1.45
CA VAL A 40 18.66 -11.43 -0.14
C VAL A 40 20.14 -11.72 0.03
N ILE A 41 20.80 -12.35 -0.94
CA ILE A 41 22.23 -12.71 -0.85
C ILE A 41 23.07 -11.44 -0.73
N SER A 42 22.85 -10.43 -1.56
CA SER A 42 23.62 -9.17 -1.51
C SER A 42 23.43 -8.44 -0.18
N GLY A 43 22.19 -8.38 0.33
CA GLY A 43 21.89 -7.75 1.60
C GLY A 43 22.59 -8.43 2.78
N VAL A 44 22.48 -9.77 2.87
CA VAL A 44 23.15 -10.55 3.92
C VAL A 44 24.67 -10.36 3.85
N SER A 45 25.28 -10.42 2.64
CA SER A 45 26.72 -10.26 2.49
C SER A 45 27.24 -8.87 2.89
N ILE A 46 26.52 -7.81 2.51
CA ILE A 46 26.89 -6.43 2.83
C ILE A 46 26.79 -6.19 4.34
N ILE A 47 25.69 -6.61 4.97
CA ILE A 47 25.48 -6.41 6.40
C ILE A 47 26.45 -7.27 7.22
N PHE A 48 26.68 -8.51 6.82
CA PHE A 48 27.68 -9.36 7.48
C PHE A 48 29.07 -8.74 7.43
N ALA A 49 29.52 -8.28 6.26
CA ALA A 49 30.82 -7.62 6.15
C ALA A 49 30.92 -6.37 7.05
N TYR A 50 29.84 -5.59 7.16
CA TYR A 50 29.80 -4.44 8.06
C TYR A 50 29.90 -4.86 9.54
N LEU A 51 29.14 -5.85 9.98
CA LEU A 51 29.15 -6.33 11.37
C LEU A 51 30.52 -6.90 11.77
N GLU A 52 31.20 -7.62 10.85
CA GLU A 52 32.57 -8.11 11.08
C GLU A 52 33.58 -6.97 11.20
N ILE A 53 33.50 -5.96 10.32
CA ILE A 53 34.37 -4.78 10.38
C ILE A 53 34.11 -4.01 11.70
N GLN A 54 32.84 -3.80 12.08
CA GLN A 54 32.48 -3.14 13.33
C GLN A 54 33.06 -3.88 14.53
N TYR A 55 32.95 -5.20 14.57
CA TYR A 55 33.50 -6.03 15.62
C TYR A 55 35.03 -5.92 15.76
N MET A 56 35.74 -5.76 14.63
CA MET A 56 37.21 -5.68 14.63
C MET A 56 37.78 -4.27 14.89
N VAL A 57 37.05 -3.21 14.49
CA VAL A 57 37.67 -1.87 14.35
C VAL A 57 37.08 -0.83 15.31
N VAL A 58 35.80 -0.94 15.74
CA VAL A 58 35.11 0.19 16.36
C VAL A 58 34.82 -0.02 17.84
N PRO A 59 35.49 0.71 18.73
CA PRO A 59 35.16 0.70 20.16
C PRO A 59 33.88 1.52 20.51
N PHE A 60 33.29 2.27 19.57
CA PHE A 60 32.15 3.16 19.83
C PHE A 60 30.85 2.60 19.23
N GLU A 61 30.10 1.83 20.01
CA GLU A 61 28.90 1.11 19.58
C GLU A 61 27.77 2.01 19.06
N GLY A 62 27.58 3.20 19.62
CA GLY A 62 26.48 4.09 19.25
C GLY A 62 26.56 4.62 17.82
N LEU A 63 27.76 4.97 17.35
CA LEU A 63 27.96 5.44 15.96
C LEU A 63 27.78 4.30 14.96
N GLY A 64 28.21 3.09 15.33
CA GLY A 64 28.02 1.89 14.52
C GLY A 64 26.55 1.55 14.30
N VAL A 65 25.71 1.68 15.32
CA VAL A 65 24.25 1.48 15.19
C VAL A 65 23.62 2.46 14.19
N GLY A 66 24.02 3.74 14.23
CA GLY A 66 23.54 4.74 13.28
C GLY A 66 23.92 4.42 11.83
N ILE A 67 25.17 3.97 11.61
CA ILE A 67 25.64 3.55 10.28
C ILE A 67 24.85 2.31 9.81
N LEU A 68 24.66 1.31 10.67
CA LEU A 68 23.87 0.12 10.34
C LEU A 68 22.43 0.48 9.92
N TRP A 69 21.81 1.40 10.66
CA TRP A 69 20.47 1.89 10.32
C TRP A 69 20.45 2.56 8.93
N ALA A 70 21.39 3.44 8.65
CA ALA A 70 21.50 4.10 7.35
C ALA A 70 21.70 3.09 6.22
N MET A 71 22.55 2.07 6.42
CA MET A 71 22.76 0.99 5.45
C MET A 71 21.50 0.18 5.18
N LEU A 72 20.72 -0.16 6.22
CA LEU A 72 19.45 -0.87 6.08
C LEU A 72 18.40 -0.03 5.32
N VAL A 73 18.33 1.29 5.58
CA VAL A 73 17.45 2.21 4.86
C VAL A 73 17.85 2.29 3.39
N ILE A 74 19.13 2.46 3.09
CA ILE A 74 19.65 2.49 1.70
C ILE A 74 19.33 1.17 0.99
N TYR A 75 19.60 0.04 1.65
CA TYR A 75 19.27 -1.28 1.11
C TYR A 75 17.77 -1.42 0.83
N ALA A 76 16.91 -1.01 1.77
CA ALA A 76 15.46 -1.04 1.57
C ALA A 76 15.00 -0.11 0.44
N CYS A 77 15.65 1.04 0.22
CA CYS A 77 15.35 1.93 -0.89
C CYS A 77 15.70 1.31 -2.26
N LEU A 78 16.79 0.55 -2.33
CA LEU A 78 17.25 -0.07 -3.57
C LEU A 78 16.46 -1.34 -3.95
N PHE A 79 16.11 -2.17 -2.96
CA PHE A 79 15.60 -3.53 -3.20
C PHE A 79 14.14 -3.75 -2.82
N MET A 80 13.53 -2.89 -2.00
CA MET A 80 12.18 -3.09 -1.47
C MET A 80 11.18 -2.07 -2.02
N ASP A 81 9.92 -2.49 -2.15
CA ASP A 81 8.80 -1.61 -2.47
C ASP A 81 8.32 -0.88 -1.19
N GLY A 82 7.57 0.22 -1.37
CA GLY A 82 6.97 0.98 -0.29
C GLY A 82 7.51 2.39 -0.16
N ASN A 83 6.84 3.19 0.68
CA ASN A 83 7.20 4.59 0.94
C ASN A 83 8.50 4.66 1.78
N ILE A 84 9.27 5.73 1.61
CA ILE A 84 10.52 5.97 2.35
C ILE A 84 10.31 5.90 3.87
N PHE A 85 9.20 6.41 4.38
CA PHE A 85 8.88 6.38 5.81
C PHE A 85 8.66 4.96 6.33
N GLN A 86 8.02 4.08 5.55
CA GLN A 86 7.86 2.65 5.90
C GLN A 86 9.22 1.95 5.98
N LYS A 87 10.14 2.25 5.06
CA LYS A 87 11.49 1.70 5.01
C LYS A 87 12.34 2.16 6.20
N MET A 88 12.28 3.45 6.52
CA MET A 88 12.94 4.02 7.69
C MET A 88 12.41 3.40 8.98
N TYR A 89 11.08 3.31 9.10
CA TYR A 89 10.42 2.71 10.26
C TYR A 89 10.79 1.24 10.45
N ALA A 90 10.66 0.41 9.43
CA ALA A 90 10.98 -1.01 9.51
C ALA A 90 12.43 -1.26 9.89
N SER A 91 13.36 -0.48 9.31
CA SER A 91 14.80 -0.55 9.62
C SER A 91 15.10 -0.13 11.05
N MET A 92 14.48 0.95 11.55
CA MET A 92 14.64 1.41 12.93
C MET A 92 14.05 0.43 13.92
N PHE A 93 12.89 -0.12 13.61
CA PHE A 93 12.16 -1.02 14.50
C PHE A 93 12.94 -2.30 14.81
N ILE A 94 13.54 -2.94 13.80
CA ILE A 94 14.33 -4.15 14.03
C ILE A 94 15.59 -3.86 14.84
N ILE A 95 16.27 -2.75 14.58
CA ILE A 95 17.47 -2.37 15.35
C ILE A 95 17.10 -2.09 16.81
N ALA A 96 16.05 -1.32 17.06
CA ALA A 96 15.56 -1.05 18.41
C ALA A 96 15.20 -2.34 19.14
N THR A 97 14.57 -3.30 18.44
CA THR A 97 14.25 -4.62 18.99
C THR A 97 15.50 -5.41 19.38
N ILE A 98 16.53 -5.40 18.53
CA ILE A 98 17.80 -6.10 18.81
C ILE A 98 18.46 -5.51 20.04
N ILE A 99 18.63 -4.19 20.10
CA ILE A 99 19.25 -3.49 21.23
C ILE A 99 18.48 -3.80 22.51
N PHE A 100 17.16 -3.69 22.44
CA PHE A 100 16.29 -3.92 23.58
C PHE A 100 16.43 -5.34 24.15
N VAL A 101 16.34 -6.38 23.30
CA VAL A 101 16.49 -7.78 23.72
C VAL A 101 17.89 -8.05 24.28
N THR A 102 18.92 -7.50 23.64
CA THR A 102 20.32 -7.66 24.08
C THR A 102 20.54 -7.08 25.46
N VAL A 103 20.10 -5.85 25.70
CA VAL A 103 20.27 -5.19 27.00
C VAL A 103 19.40 -5.84 28.08
N LEU A 104 18.17 -6.24 27.77
CA LEU A 104 17.29 -6.93 28.70
C LEU A 104 17.91 -8.25 29.20
N LEU A 105 18.29 -9.13 28.27
CA LEU A 105 18.87 -10.41 28.61
C LEU A 105 20.23 -10.27 29.28
N GLY A 106 21.05 -9.31 28.82
CA GLY A 106 22.33 -9.00 29.42
C GLY A 106 22.19 -8.50 30.87
N SER A 107 21.22 -7.65 31.15
CA SER A 107 20.92 -7.16 32.52
C SER A 107 20.44 -8.29 33.43
N ILE A 108 19.58 -9.19 32.92
CA ILE A 108 19.12 -10.35 33.68
C ILE A 108 20.28 -11.30 34.01
N MET A 109 21.13 -11.59 33.03
CA MET A 109 22.29 -12.46 33.25
C MET A 109 23.33 -11.80 34.19
N GLY A 110 23.59 -10.50 34.03
CA GLY A 110 24.45 -9.74 34.93
C GLY A 110 23.97 -9.81 36.40
N ALA A 111 22.64 -9.67 36.59
CA ALA A 111 22.04 -9.81 37.93
C ALA A 111 22.19 -11.24 38.49
N LEU A 112 22.02 -12.27 37.67
CA LEU A 112 22.14 -13.68 38.11
C LEU A 112 23.57 -14.05 38.52
N TYR A 113 24.56 -13.47 37.85
CA TYR A 113 25.99 -13.77 38.13
C TYR A 113 26.68 -12.73 39.01
N ASN A 114 25.95 -11.68 39.46
CA ASN A 114 26.51 -10.55 40.23
C ASN A 114 27.70 -9.87 39.53
N VAL A 115 27.67 -9.77 38.21
CA VAL A 115 28.71 -9.17 37.37
C VAL A 115 28.09 -8.07 36.52
N HIS A 116 28.83 -6.96 36.34
CA HIS A 116 28.37 -5.92 35.45
C HIS A 116 28.29 -6.41 34.00
N PHE A 117 27.24 -6.01 33.28
CA PHE A 117 27.00 -6.43 31.90
C PHE A 117 28.23 -6.17 30.99
N ILE A 118 28.89 -5.01 31.17
CA ILE A 118 30.08 -4.64 30.36
C ILE A 118 31.27 -5.59 30.68
N GLU A 119 31.49 -5.94 31.93
CA GLU A 119 32.52 -6.90 32.30
C GLU A 119 32.20 -8.29 31.78
N PHE A 120 30.93 -8.67 31.82
CA PHE A 120 30.44 -9.95 31.32
C PHE A 120 30.64 -10.09 29.82
N THR A 121 30.39 -9.02 29.06
CA THR A 121 30.60 -9.00 27.60
C THR A 121 32.07 -8.91 27.20
N GLY A 122 32.93 -8.35 28.06
CA GLY A 122 34.36 -8.20 27.83
C GLY A 122 35.19 -9.47 28.05
N THR A 123 34.68 -10.45 28.86
CA THR A 123 35.39 -11.70 29.17
C THR A 123 35.08 -12.81 28.18
N ALA A 124 36.09 -13.56 27.75
CA ALA A 124 35.90 -14.77 26.95
C ALA A 124 35.47 -15.93 27.84
N SER A 125 34.21 -15.95 28.27
CA SER A 125 33.68 -16.96 29.17
C SER A 125 32.60 -17.84 28.49
N MET A 126 32.37 -19.02 29.02
CA MET A 126 31.33 -19.94 28.55
C MET A 126 29.93 -19.31 28.72
N GLU A 127 29.77 -18.54 29.80
CA GLU A 127 28.54 -17.82 30.11
C GLU A 127 28.20 -16.75 29.05
N LYS A 128 29.23 -16.05 28.55
CA LYS A 128 29.07 -15.11 27.38
C LYS A 128 28.55 -15.84 26.14
N CYS A 129 29.12 -17.01 25.84
CA CYS A 129 28.65 -17.79 24.68
C CYS A 129 27.17 -18.22 24.85
N LEU A 130 26.78 -18.63 26.06
CA LEU A 130 25.37 -18.96 26.33
C LEU A 130 24.46 -17.73 26.20
N LEU A 131 24.87 -16.57 26.71
CA LEU A 131 24.14 -15.33 26.55
C LEU A 131 23.92 -14.96 25.08
N VAL A 132 24.97 -15.00 24.25
CA VAL A 132 24.88 -14.70 22.82
C VAL A 132 23.89 -15.64 22.13
N ILE A 133 23.95 -16.94 22.40
CA ILE A 133 23.00 -17.92 21.85
C ILE A 133 21.57 -17.59 22.28
N LEU A 134 21.34 -17.30 23.56
CA LEU A 134 20.03 -16.97 24.11
C LEU A 134 19.45 -15.71 23.48
N ILE A 135 20.27 -14.67 23.33
CA ILE A 135 19.90 -13.42 22.62
C ILE A 135 19.46 -13.75 21.19
N GLN A 136 20.25 -14.50 20.44
CA GLN A 136 19.93 -14.84 19.04
C GLN A 136 18.62 -15.60 18.90
N ILE A 137 18.36 -16.58 19.77
CA ILE A 137 17.09 -17.35 19.75
C ILE A 137 15.92 -16.42 20.07
N THR A 138 16.05 -15.58 21.10
CA THR A 138 14.98 -14.67 21.54
C THR A 138 14.66 -13.65 20.44
N ILE A 139 15.67 -13.06 19.80
CA ILE A 139 15.46 -12.09 18.71
C ILE A 139 14.74 -12.75 17.54
N TRP A 140 15.06 -14.01 17.17
CA TRP A 140 14.36 -14.73 16.13
C TRP A 140 12.88 -14.94 16.45
N ILE A 141 12.56 -15.36 17.67
CA ILE A 141 11.17 -15.53 18.10
C ILE A 141 10.41 -14.20 17.98
N VAL A 142 10.99 -13.12 18.52
CA VAL A 142 10.39 -11.78 18.49
C VAL A 142 10.24 -11.29 17.05
N ALA A 143 11.27 -11.43 16.19
CA ALA A 143 11.22 -11.00 14.81
C ALA A 143 10.14 -11.72 13.99
N VAL A 144 9.96 -13.04 14.17
CA VAL A 144 8.91 -13.80 13.49
C VAL A 144 7.51 -13.32 13.91
N ILE A 145 7.31 -13.05 15.20
CA ILE A 145 6.05 -12.50 15.71
C ILE A 145 5.79 -11.11 15.11
N LEU A 146 6.78 -10.24 15.16
CA LEU A 146 6.69 -8.87 14.65
C LEU A 146 6.44 -8.82 13.14
N VAL A 147 7.12 -9.64 12.34
CA VAL A 147 6.86 -9.75 10.90
C VAL A 147 5.40 -10.14 10.64
N ARG A 148 4.86 -11.10 11.42
CA ARG A 148 3.46 -11.52 11.25
C ARG A 148 2.47 -10.39 11.58
N ILE A 149 2.77 -9.59 12.60
CA ILE A 149 1.95 -8.44 13.01
C ILE A 149 2.06 -7.32 11.97
N LEU A 150 3.26 -6.90 11.61
CA LEU A 150 3.50 -5.75 10.73
C LEU A 150 3.06 -6.00 9.28
N ARG A 151 3.25 -7.22 8.76
CA ARG A 151 2.85 -7.58 7.40
C ARG A 151 1.34 -7.47 7.17
N ARG A 152 0.53 -7.69 8.21
CA ARG A 152 -0.93 -7.66 8.13
C ARG A 152 -1.49 -6.27 7.85
N TYR A 153 -0.74 -5.20 8.17
CA TYR A 153 -1.22 -3.81 8.18
C TYR A 153 -0.35 -2.85 7.35
N SER A 154 0.35 -3.35 6.33
CA SER A 154 1.34 -2.58 5.54
C SER A 154 0.76 -1.48 4.63
N TYR A 155 -0.54 -1.18 4.69
CA TYR A 155 -1.19 -0.20 3.82
C TYR A 155 -1.58 1.06 4.60
N GLY A 156 -1.02 2.21 4.19
CA GLY A 156 -1.58 3.53 4.53
C GLY A 156 -1.13 4.17 5.84
N VAL A 157 0.15 4.03 6.23
CA VAL A 157 0.67 4.70 7.43
C VAL A 157 0.70 6.22 7.24
N ASN A 158 0.05 6.94 8.13
CA ASN A 158 0.14 8.39 8.19
C ASN A 158 1.56 8.80 8.65
N ILE A 159 2.18 9.74 7.93
CA ILE A 159 3.55 10.22 8.20
C ILE A 159 3.69 10.70 9.65
N LYS A 160 2.68 11.42 10.18
CA LYS A 160 2.72 11.96 11.55
C LYS A 160 2.80 10.86 12.60
N ASP A 161 2.00 9.79 12.44
CA ASP A 161 1.96 8.68 13.39
C ASP A 161 3.27 7.88 13.37
N THR A 162 3.85 7.70 12.17
CA THR A 162 5.15 7.05 12.01
C THR A 162 6.27 7.82 12.71
N VAL A 163 6.30 9.14 12.57
CA VAL A 163 7.33 9.99 13.21
C VAL A 163 7.22 9.94 14.74
N ILE A 164 6.00 9.98 15.30
CA ILE A 164 5.79 9.90 16.76
C ILE A 164 6.30 8.55 17.30
N ILE A 165 5.96 7.45 16.64
CA ILE A 165 6.39 6.12 17.06
C ILE A 165 7.91 5.95 16.93
N MET A 166 8.51 6.46 15.85
CA MET A 166 9.96 6.47 15.69
C MET A 166 10.65 7.27 16.80
N ALA A 167 10.14 8.44 17.15
CA ALA A 167 10.67 9.25 18.25
C ALA A 167 10.59 8.50 19.59
N ALA A 168 9.47 7.83 19.88
CA ALA A 168 9.33 7.01 21.10
C ALA A 168 10.33 5.85 21.14
N MET A 169 10.58 5.20 20.00
CA MET A 169 11.58 4.12 19.88
C MET A 169 13.00 4.63 20.10
N ILE A 170 13.38 5.77 19.51
CA ILE A 170 14.69 6.38 19.71
C ILE A 170 14.89 6.73 21.17
N MET A 171 13.89 7.35 21.81
CA MET A 171 13.95 7.67 23.24
C MET A 171 14.09 6.42 24.10
N SER A 172 13.41 5.33 23.78
CA SER A 172 13.52 4.04 24.47
C SER A 172 14.93 3.45 24.37
N VAL A 173 15.56 3.53 23.20
CA VAL A 173 16.95 3.10 22.99
C VAL A 173 17.94 3.95 23.80
N ILE A 174 17.78 5.27 23.83
CA ILE A 174 18.62 6.18 24.59
C ILE A 174 18.51 5.87 26.09
N ILE A 175 17.29 5.75 26.62
CA ILE A 175 17.06 5.43 28.03
C ILE A 175 17.72 4.07 28.39
N THR A 176 17.57 3.08 27.52
CA THR A 176 18.16 1.74 27.72
C THR A 176 19.69 1.82 27.80
N ASN A 177 20.33 2.61 26.94
CA ASN A 177 21.77 2.80 26.92
C ASN A 177 22.27 3.56 28.17
N GLU A 178 21.57 4.63 28.59
CA GLU A 178 21.91 5.39 29.79
C GLU A 178 21.80 4.52 31.07
N VAL A 179 20.76 3.69 31.17
CA VAL A 179 20.62 2.75 32.27
C VAL A 179 21.75 1.75 32.34
N GLN A 180 22.23 1.29 31.18
CA GLN A 180 23.39 0.40 31.11
C GLN A 180 24.68 1.09 31.59
N MET A 181 24.88 2.35 31.23
CA MET A 181 26.04 3.14 31.67
C MET A 181 25.99 3.45 33.16
N MET A 182 24.82 3.77 33.72
CA MET A 182 24.65 4.01 35.16
C MET A 182 24.94 2.77 36.03
N SER A 183 24.77 1.56 35.49
CA SER A 183 25.05 0.31 36.22
C SER A 183 26.56 0.07 36.47
N THR A 184 27.44 0.88 35.93
CA THR A 184 28.91 0.79 36.13
C THR A 184 29.41 1.56 37.32
N ASP A 185 28.58 2.37 38.03
CA ASP A 185 29.00 3.19 39.19
C ASP A 185 28.62 2.57 40.55
N SER A 186 29.60 2.29 41.29
CA SER A 186 30.02 2.03 42.68
C SER A 186 29.09 1.57 43.84
N ASP A 187 27.79 1.37 43.75
CA ASP A 187 26.98 0.71 44.80
C ASP A 187 26.15 -0.45 44.20
N ALA A 188 26.81 -1.57 44.00
CA ALA A 188 26.38 -2.64 43.09
C ALA A 188 24.94 -3.17 43.31
N GLU A 189 24.55 -3.48 44.56
CA GLU A 189 23.23 -4.13 44.79
C GLU A 189 22.01 -3.23 44.52
N LYS A 190 22.04 -1.98 44.97
CA LYS A 190 20.93 -1.04 44.80
C LYS A 190 20.80 -0.58 43.35
N MET A 191 21.91 -0.46 42.64
CA MET A 191 21.95 -0.07 41.24
C MET A 191 21.42 -1.16 40.31
N ILE A 192 21.74 -2.44 40.60
CA ILE A 192 21.21 -3.59 39.83
C ILE A 192 19.68 -3.64 39.91
N VAL A 193 19.10 -3.49 41.10
CA VAL A 193 17.65 -3.51 41.29
C VAL A 193 16.97 -2.35 40.55
N ARG A 194 17.53 -1.13 40.62
CA ARG A 194 17.01 0.04 39.88
C ARG A 194 17.11 -0.15 38.38
N SER A 195 18.22 -0.69 37.88
CA SER A 195 18.39 -1.01 36.45
C SER A 195 17.32 -1.97 35.94
N ILE A 196 17.03 -3.02 36.69
CA ILE A 196 15.99 -4.01 36.37
C ILE A 196 14.60 -3.33 36.32
N ILE A 197 14.27 -2.48 37.31
CA ILE A 197 12.99 -1.77 37.33
C ILE A 197 12.84 -0.85 36.09
N ILE A 198 13.87 -0.08 35.77
CA ILE A 198 13.84 0.82 34.59
C ILE A 198 13.72 -0.01 33.30
N MET A 199 14.44 -1.13 33.19
CA MET A 199 14.34 -2.03 32.05
C MET A 199 12.94 -2.62 31.88
N ILE A 200 12.27 -3.00 32.99
CA ILE A 200 10.87 -3.45 32.95
C ILE A 200 9.96 -2.32 32.45
N CYS A 201 10.14 -1.10 32.93
CA CYS A 201 9.35 0.05 32.48
C CYS A 201 9.55 0.35 30.97
N VAL A 202 10.80 0.29 30.50
CA VAL A 202 11.12 0.46 29.07
C VAL A 202 10.53 -0.67 28.22
N THR A 203 10.53 -1.91 28.75
CA THR A 203 9.88 -3.05 28.10
C THR A 203 8.39 -2.82 27.91
N ILE A 204 7.73 -2.40 28.97
CA ILE A 204 6.29 -2.10 28.93
C ILE A 204 6.02 -0.97 27.93
N MET A 205 6.83 0.10 27.95
CA MET A 205 6.70 1.21 26.99
C MET A 205 6.88 0.74 25.53
N PHE A 206 7.86 -0.13 25.26
CA PHE A 206 8.07 -0.69 23.92
C PHE A 206 6.87 -1.53 23.47
N ILE A 207 6.33 -2.39 24.34
CA ILE A 207 5.11 -3.17 24.05
C ILE A 207 3.93 -2.26 23.77
N LEU A 208 3.76 -1.19 24.54
CA LEU A 208 2.70 -0.19 24.33
C LEU A 208 2.86 0.52 22.98
N CYS A 209 4.08 0.88 22.59
CA CYS A 209 4.34 1.47 21.27
C CYS A 209 3.94 0.54 20.11
N VAL A 210 4.24 -0.76 20.24
CA VAL A 210 3.83 -1.77 19.25
C VAL A 210 2.31 -1.91 19.20
N ALA A 211 1.65 -1.97 20.34
CA ALA A 211 0.21 -2.08 20.46
C ALA A 211 -0.50 -0.83 19.89
N LEU A 212 -0.01 0.37 20.22
CA LEU A 212 -0.53 1.62 19.65
C LEU A 212 -0.36 1.67 18.13
N TYR A 213 0.79 1.24 17.62
CA TYR A 213 0.99 1.14 16.16
C TYR A 213 -0.05 0.23 15.52
N GLU A 214 -0.30 -0.95 16.09
CA GLU A 214 -1.31 -1.88 15.58
C GLU A 214 -2.73 -1.27 15.60
N ILE A 215 -3.10 -0.57 16.68
CA ILE A 215 -4.41 0.10 16.82
C ILE A 215 -4.57 1.19 15.76
N ILE A 216 -3.56 2.04 15.58
CA ILE A 216 -3.57 3.11 14.59
C ILE A 216 -3.70 2.54 13.17
N GLN A 217 -2.97 1.47 12.86
CA GLN A 217 -3.05 0.80 11.56
C GLN A 217 -4.43 0.21 11.29
N ARG A 218 -5.04 -0.43 12.27
CA ARG A 218 -6.40 -0.97 12.16
C ARG A 218 -7.42 0.13 11.93
N SER A 219 -7.33 1.22 12.68
CA SER A 219 -8.24 2.38 12.55
C SER A 219 -8.13 3.03 11.17
N THR A 220 -6.90 3.24 10.68
CA THR A 220 -6.67 3.84 9.35
C THR A 220 -7.20 2.95 8.23
N TYR A 221 -7.00 1.63 8.35
CA TYR A 221 -7.53 0.67 7.36
C TYR A 221 -9.06 0.66 7.34
N ALA A 222 -9.71 0.63 8.50
CA ALA A 222 -11.16 0.66 8.61
C ALA A 222 -11.75 1.95 8.01
N LEU A 223 -11.10 3.10 8.25
CA LEU A 223 -11.51 4.38 7.69
C LEU A 223 -11.38 4.40 6.16
N MET A 224 -10.30 3.83 5.62
CA MET A 224 -10.07 3.74 4.17
C MET A 224 -11.12 2.83 3.50
N GLU A 225 -11.44 1.69 4.11
CA GLU A 225 -12.49 0.78 3.63
C GLU A 225 -13.87 1.47 3.62
N GLN A 226 -14.19 2.20 4.67
CA GLN A 226 -15.42 2.99 4.75
C GLN A 226 -15.49 4.05 3.65
N THR A 227 -14.41 4.78 3.40
CA THR A 227 -14.33 5.78 2.33
C THR A 227 -14.54 5.17 0.94
N ILE A 228 -13.94 4.01 0.67
CA ILE A 228 -14.11 3.29 -0.60
C ILE A 228 -15.57 2.84 -0.77
N MET A 229 -16.20 2.31 0.29
CA MET A 229 -17.60 1.90 0.25
C MET A 229 -18.53 3.09 0.01
N GLU A 230 -18.27 4.23 0.64
CA GLU A 230 -19.04 5.45 0.46
C GLU A 230 -18.94 5.99 -0.98
N GLN A 231 -17.74 6.00 -1.56
CA GLN A 231 -17.55 6.37 -2.96
C GLN A 231 -18.26 5.41 -3.92
N ALA A 232 -18.17 4.11 -3.68
CA ALA A 232 -18.88 3.11 -4.48
C ALA A 232 -20.41 3.25 -4.37
N TYR A 233 -20.92 3.56 -3.18
CA TYR A 233 -22.35 3.82 -2.96
C TYR A 233 -22.81 5.08 -3.70
N LYS A 234 -22.05 6.17 -3.62
CA LYS A 234 -22.34 7.42 -4.34
C LYS A 234 -22.40 7.21 -5.86
N SER A 235 -21.41 6.50 -6.42
CA SER A 235 -21.40 6.16 -7.84
C SER A 235 -22.60 5.30 -8.26
N ARG A 236 -23.08 4.40 -7.38
CA ARG A 236 -24.30 3.62 -7.65
C ARG A 236 -25.54 4.48 -7.66
N LEU A 237 -25.66 5.45 -6.75
CA LEU A 237 -26.78 6.39 -6.71
C LEU A 237 -26.85 7.24 -8.00
N GLU A 238 -25.73 7.77 -8.43
CA GLU A 238 -25.63 8.53 -9.70
C GLU A 238 -26.09 7.68 -10.90
N ASN A 239 -25.70 6.40 -10.94
CA ASN A 239 -26.16 5.49 -12.00
C ASN A 239 -27.66 5.19 -11.95
N VAL A 240 -28.26 5.10 -10.74
CA VAL A 240 -29.71 4.89 -10.59
C VAL A 240 -30.49 6.11 -11.06
N GLU A 241 -30.04 7.32 -10.72
CA GLU A 241 -30.66 8.57 -11.17
C GLU A 241 -30.60 8.71 -12.71
N ASP A 242 -29.49 8.34 -13.34
CA ASP A 242 -29.35 8.26 -14.80
C ASP A 242 -30.33 7.25 -15.42
N ILE A 243 -30.56 6.10 -14.78
CA ILE A 243 -31.51 5.09 -15.23
C ILE A 243 -32.94 5.62 -15.13
N GLU A 244 -33.33 6.25 -14.02
CA GLU A 244 -34.66 6.81 -13.81
C GLU A 244 -35.00 7.87 -14.88
N THR A 245 -34.06 8.78 -15.15
CA THR A 245 -34.24 9.82 -16.17
C THR A 245 -34.41 9.22 -17.58
N ASN A 246 -33.67 8.16 -17.90
CA ASN A 246 -33.80 7.45 -19.17
C ASN A 246 -35.14 6.70 -19.28
N VAL A 247 -35.62 6.07 -18.20
CA VAL A 247 -36.94 5.40 -18.17
C VAL A 247 -38.06 6.40 -18.39
N GLU A 248 -38.02 7.57 -17.76
CA GLU A 248 -39.01 8.64 -17.98
C GLU A 248 -39.01 9.14 -19.42
N ARG A 249 -37.82 9.30 -20.02
CA ARG A 249 -37.68 9.71 -21.42
C ARG A 249 -38.24 8.69 -22.38
N ILE A 250 -37.97 7.40 -22.17
CA ILE A 250 -38.54 6.30 -22.98
C ILE A 250 -40.08 6.27 -22.85
N SER A 251 -40.57 6.48 -21.65
CA SER A 251 -42.02 6.51 -21.41
C SER A 251 -42.73 7.64 -22.16
N ARG A 252 -42.08 8.83 -22.18
CA ARG A 252 -42.57 9.99 -22.98
C ARG A 252 -42.60 9.70 -24.48
N ILE A 253 -41.52 9.16 -25.01
CA ILE A 253 -41.39 8.81 -26.44
C ILE A 253 -42.47 7.76 -26.81
N LYS A 254 -42.65 6.72 -26.00
CA LYS A 254 -43.66 5.71 -26.20
C LYS A 254 -45.09 6.31 -26.25
N HIS A 255 -45.35 7.26 -25.36
CA HIS A 255 -46.68 7.91 -25.29
C HIS A 255 -46.95 8.78 -26.52
N GLU A 256 -45.96 9.52 -27.02
CA GLU A 256 -46.06 10.32 -28.26
C GLU A 256 -46.22 9.45 -29.49
N LEU A 257 -45.43 8.37 -29.60
CA LEU A 257 -45.59 7.37 -30.67
C LEU A 257 -47.01 6.80 -30.74
N ASN A 258 -47.55 6.40 -29.57
CA ASN A 258 -48.88 5.85 -29.51
C ASN A 258 -49.96 6.86 -29.95
N LYS A 259 -49.86 8.13 -29.54
CA LYS A 259 -50.76 9.20 -29.99
C LYS A 259 -50.73 9.41 -31.49
N THR A 260 -49.51 9.45 -32.04
CA THR A 260 -49.28 9.67 -33.49
C THR A 260 -49.85 8.50 -34.31
N LEU A 261 -49.59 7.26 -33.86
CA LEU A 261 -50.14 6.08 -34.55
C LEU A 261 -51.68 6.01 -34.49
N ILE A 262 -52.31 6.42 -33.38
CA ILE A 262 -53.77 6.48 -33.25
C ILE A 262 -54.32 7.56 -34.21
N ALA A 263 -53.72 8.76 -34.26
CA ALA A 263 -54.15 9.83 -35.14
C ALA A 263 -54.02 9.44 -36.62
N ALA A 264 -52.89 8.87 -37.03
CA ALA A 264 -52.71 8.37 -38.38
C ALA A 264 -53.72 7.28 -38.78
N ASN A 265 -54.01 6.34 -37.85
CA ASN A 265 -55.01 5.30 -38.07
C ASN A 265 -56.43 5.84 -38.22
N LEU A 266 -56.79 6.90 -37.49
CA LEU A 266 -58.07 7.56 -37.63
C LEU A 266 -58.19 8.25 -39.01
N MET A 267 -57.14 8.98 -39.44
CA MET A 267 -57.13 9.60 -40.76
C MET A 267 -57.26 8.57 -41.88
N LEU A 268 -56.57 7.43 -41.76
CA LEU A 268 -56.67 6.34 -42.75
C LEU A 268 -58.10 5.72 -42.79
N LYS A 269 -58.75 5.57 -41.66
CA LYS A 269 -60.15 5.06 -41.57
C LYS A 269 -61.15 6.03 -42.24
N ASP A 270 -60.90 7.32 -42.14
CA ASP A 270 -61.74 8.36 -42.78
C ASP A 270 -61.42 8.56 -44.28
N GLY A 271 -60.52 7.75 -44.88
CA GLY A 271 -60.14 7.81 -46.27
C GLY A 271 -59.16 8.92 -46.62
N ARG A 272 -58.59 9.64 -45.63
CA ARG A 272 -57.67 10.77 -45.81
C ARG A 272 -56.20 10.28 -45.88
N THR A 273 -55.89 9.52 -46.94
CA THR A 273 -54.62 8.81 -47.04
C THR A 273 -53.41 9.76 -47.23
N GLU A 274 -53.55 10.83 -48.01
CA GLU A 274 -52.48 11.79 -48.24
C GLU A 274 -52.21 12.64 -46.99
N GLU A 275 -53.23 13.04 -46.25
CA GLU A 275 -53.07 13.77 -44.99
C GLU A 275 -52.40 12.89 -43.92
N ALA A 276 -52.73 11.59 -43.84
CA ALA A 276 -52.08 10.65 -42.95
C ALA A 276 -50.59 10.47 -43.28
N ARG A 277 -50.25 10.46 -44.59
CA ARG A 277 -48.87 10.33 -45.09
C ARG A 277 -48.06 11.58 -44.75
N GLU A 278 -48.63 12.76 -44.97
CA GLU A 278 -47.97 14.04 -44.62
C GLU A 278 -47.76 14.18 -43.12
N PHE A 279 -48.79 13.79 -42.31
CA PHE A 279 -48.69 13.78 -40.83
C PHE A 279 -47.62 12.84 -40.33
N LEU A 280 -47.48 11.62 -40.85
CA LEU A 280 -46.42 10.70 -40.51
C LEU A 280 -45.04 11.19 -40.94
N SER A 281 -44.92 11.86 -42.09
CA SER A 281 -43.66 12.42 -42.56
C SER A 281 -43.16 13.61 -41.74
N GLN A 282 -44.09 14.44 -41.23
CA GLN A 282 -43.77 15.51 -40.29
C GLN A 282 -43.32 14.95 -38.94
N PHE A 283 -43.94 13.88 -38.48
CA PHE A 283 -43.57 13.20 -37.23
C PHE A 283 -42.21 12.51 -37.35
N ASP A 284 -41.84 11.95 -38.49
CA ASP A 284 -40.51 11.38 -38.72
C ASP A 284 -39.42 12.45 -38.57
N GLY A 285 -39.64 13.68 -39.07
CA GLY A 285 -38.76 14.82 -38.90
C GLY A 285 -38.69 15.36 -37.46
N ASP A 286 -39.73 15.21 -36.65
CA ASP A 286 -39.74 15.58 -35.23
C ASP A 286 -39.21 14.45 -34.35
N LEU A 287 -39.39 13.20 -34.71
CA LEU A 287 -38.69 12.04 -34.13
C LEU A 287 -37.17 12.15 -34.33
N ASP A 288 -36.73 12.54 -35.52
CA ASP A 288 -35.32 12.82 -35.75
C ASP A 288 -34.78 13.93 -34.86
N LYS A 289 -35.55 14.95 -34.50
CA LYS A 289 -35.13 15.97 -33.53
C LYS A 289 -35.15 15.49 -32.09
N ILE A 290 -36.05 14.57 -31.71
CA ILE A 290 -36.16 13.96 -30.41
C ILE A 290 -35.13 12.83 -30.22
N ILE A 291 -34.85 12.11 -31.33
CA ILE A 291 -33.91 10.98 -31.41
C ILE A 291 -32.51 11.43 -31.84
N VAL A 292 -32.29 12.71 -32.24
CA VAL A 292 -31.01 13.26 -32.73
C VAL A 292 -29.90 13.20 -31.71
N GLU A 293 -29.71 12.08 -31.14
CA GLU A 293 -28.41 11.55 -30.80
C GLU A 293 -28.02 10.56 -31.88
N LYS A 294 -27.01 10.92 -32.66
CA LYS A 294 -26.46 10.17 -33.79
C LYS A 294 -26.40 8.68 -33.43
N MET A 295 -27.13 7.86 -34.17
CA MET A 295 -27.14 6.42 -33.92
C MET A 295 -25.86 5.82 -34.49
N TYR A 296 -24.92 5.47 -33.60
CA TYR A 296 -23.62 4.93 -33.96
C TYR A 296 -23.65 3.41 -34.21
N THR A 297 -24.61 2.71 -33.55
CA THR A 297 -24.75 1.24 -33.62
C THR A 297 -26.16 0.80 -33.21
N ASN A 298 -26.55 -0.40 -33.66
CA ASN A 298 -27.82 -1.04 -33.27
C ASN A 298 -27.82 -1.58 -31.85
N ASN A 299 -26.68 -1.65 -31.17
CA ASN A 299 -26.59 -2.04 -29.79
C ASN A 299 -26.89 -0.84 -28.88
N ILE A 300 -28.04 -0.86 -28.20
CA ILE A 300 -28.54 0.24 -27.39
C ILE A 300 -27.53 0.69 -26.33
N ILE A 301 -26.88 -0.24 -25.64
CA ILE A 301 -25.93 0.07 -24.55
C ILE A 301 -24.67 0.77 -25.10
N ILE A 302 -24.15 0.26 -26.20
CA ILE A 302 -22.96 0.85 -26.85
C ILE A 302 -23.31 2.19 -27.48
N ASN A 303 -24.49 2.32 -28.08
CA ASN A 303 -24.95 3.57 -28.67
C ASN A 303 -25.08 4.69 -27.62
N GLU A 304 -25.71 4.40 -26.48
CA GLU A 304 -25.80 5.34 -25.34
C GLU A 304 -24.41 5.77 -24.85
N PHE A 305 -23.48 4.81 -24.73
CA PHE A 305 -22.12 5.09 -24.33
C PHE A 305 -21.39 6.01 -25.33
N LEU A 306 -21.45 5.70 -26.62
CA LEU A 306 -20.82 6.52 -27.68
C LEU A 306 -21.46 7.92 -27.74
N THR A 307 -22.75 8.02 -27.53
CA THR A 307 -23.47 9.29 -27.44
C THR A 307 -22.98 10.16 -26.29
N LYS A 308 -22.81 9.57 -25.09
CA LYS A 308 -22.25 10.25 -23.93
C LYS A 308 -20.83 10.76 -24.23
N LYS A 309 -19.97 9.92 -24.79
CA LYS A 309 -18.59 10.30 -25.17
C LYS A 309 -18.53 11.37 -26.27
N SER A 310 -19.46 11.36 -27.22
CA SER A 310 -19.61 12.42 -28.20
C SER A 310 -19.94 13.78 -27.58
N LYS A 311 -20.79 13.80 -26.52
CA LYS A 311 -21.10 15.03 -25.77
C LYS A 311 -19.87 15.54 -25.03
N ASP A 312 -19.14 14.65 -24.36
CA ASP A 312 -17.89 14.99 -23.67
C ASP A 312 -16.84 15.57 -24.63
N CYS A 313 -16.72 14.98 -25.83
CA CYS A 313 -15.85 15.48 -26.89
C CYS A 313 -16.25 16.88 -27.37
N ARG A 314 -17.55 17.13 -27.57
CA ARG A 314 -18.06 18.46 -27.95
C ARG A 314 -17.75 19.54 -26.94
N GLN A 315 -17.91 19.23 -25.65
CA GLN A 315 -17.56 20.16 -24.56
C GLN A 315 -16.09 20.53 -24.57
N LYS A 316 -15.23 19.62 -25.05
CA LYS A 316 -13.76 19.82 -25.12
C LYS A 316 -13.29 20.30 -26.52
N ASN A 317 -14.22 20.64 -27.44
CA ASN A 317 -13.95 21.00 -28.82
C ASN A 317 -13.14 19.93 -29.59
N ILE A 318 -13.49 18.64 -29.37
CA ILE A 318 -12.89 17.49 -30.04
C ILE A 318 -13.89 16.99 -31.10
N ASP A 319 -13.47 16.85 -32.37
CA ASP A 319 -14.27 16.22 -33.41
C ASP A 319 -14.37 14.72 -33.16
N PHE A 320 -15.60 14.20 -32.97
CA PHE A 320 -15.86 12.81 -32.68
C PHE A 320 -16.58 12.10 -33.80
N VAL A 321 -15.97 11.08 -34.37
CA VAL A 321 -16.52 10.24 -35.44
C VAL A 321 -16.54 8.79 -34.96
N ALA A 322 -17.69 8.14 -34.95
CA ALA A 322 -17.80 6.72 -34.68
C ALA A 322 -18.60 6.01 -35.78
N VAL A 323 -18.10 4.90 -36.25
CA VAL A 323 -18.75 4.00 -37.23
C VAL A 323 -18.61 2.57 -36.70
N VAL A 324 -19.73 1.97 -36.29
CA VAL A 324 -19.77 0.61 -35.74
C VAL A 324 -20.67 -0.25 -36.63
N ASN A 325 -20.05 -1.00 -37.54
CA ASN A 325 -20.70 -1.87 -38.51
C ASN A 325 -20.46 -3.33 -38.12
N GLY A 326 -21.16 -3.86 -37.14
CA GLY A 326 -21.01 -5.26 -36.80
C GLY A 326 -21.86 -5.67 -35.59
N GLU A 327 -22.27 -6.94 -35.57
CA GLU A 327 -22.92 -7.52 -34.41
C GLU A 327 -21.88 -8.11 -33.45
N LEU A 328 -21.70 -7.46 -32.31
CA LEU A 328 -20.79 -7.89 -31.24
C LEU A 328 -21.33 -9.10 -30.46
N LYS A 329 -21.93 -10.08 -31.14
CA LYS A 329 -22.64 -11.24 -30.52
C LYS A 329 -21.75 -12.17 -29.66
N LEU A 330 -20.43 -12.16 -29.93
CA LEU A 330 -19.49 -13.10 -29.27
C LEU A 330 -18.90 -12.57 -27.98
N ILE A 331 -19.04 -11.27 -27.68
CA ILE A 331 -18.42 -10.63 -26.52
C ILE A 331 -19.55 -10.07 -25.62
N LYS A 332 -19.42 -10.22 -24.31
CA LYS A 332 -20.39 -9.64 -23.37
C LYS A 332 -20.34 -8.11 -23.43
N ASN A 333 -21.51 -7.48 -23.42
CA ASN A 333 -21.60 -6.00 -23.47
C ASN A 333 -20.77 -5.30 -22.40
N VAL A 334 -20.63 -5.88 -21.21
CA VAL A 334 -19.82 -5.36 -20.10
C VAL A 334 -18.34 -5.33 -20.46
N ASP A 335 -17.82 -6.36 -21.12
CA ASP A 335 -16.41 -6.44 -21.51
C ASP A 335 -16.08 -5.43 -22.61
N ILE A 336 -16.99 -5.28 -23.59
CA ILE A 336 -16.88 -4.27 -24.65
C ILE A 336 -16.91 -2.87 -24.04
N PHE A 337 -17.84 -2.62 -23.12
CA PHE A 337 -17.95 -1.33 -22.43
C PHE A 337 -16.66 -0.99 -21.69
N CYS A 338 -16.08 -1.92 -20.93
CA CYS A 338 -14.84 -1.71 -20.20
C CYS A 338 -13.66 -1.38 -21.13
N VAL A 339 -13.53 -2.10 -22.25
CA VAL A 339 -12.47 -1.86 -23.23
C VAL A 339 -12.65 -0.52 -23.94
N LEU A 340 -13.84 -0.26 -24.47
CA LEU A 340 -14.13 0.99 -25.15
C LEU A 340 -14.01 2.22 -24.25
N SER A 341 -14.45 2.12 -22.97
CA SER A 341 -14.32 3.21 -22.03
C SER A 341 -12.87 3.58 -21.82
N ASN A 342 -12.02 2.59 -21.51
CA ASN A 342 -10.60 2.83 -21.28
C ASN A 342 -9.88 3.39 -22.51
N LEU A 343 -10.19 2.87 -23.71
CA LEU A 343 -9.58 3.34 -24.95
C LEU A 343 -10.01 4.78 -25.29
N LEU A 344 -11.31 5.07 -25.17
CA LEU A 344 -11.84 6.40 -25.48
C LEU A 344 -11.42 7.44 -24.45
N ASP A 345 -11.38 7.12 -23.18
CA ASP A 345 -10.92 8.03 -22.13
C ASP A 345 -9.46 8.42 -22.37
N ASN A 346 -8.60 7.44 -22.66
CA ASN A 346 -7.21 7.69 -23.01
C ASN A 346 -7.07 8.52 -24.30
N ALA A 347 -7.88 8.23 -25.34
CA ALA A 347 -7.86 8.97 -26.58
C ALA A 347 -8.29 10.43 -26.38
N ILE A 348 -9.37 10.67 -25.62
CA ILE A 348 -9.87 12.02 -25.31
C ILE A 348 -8.86 12.81 -24.48
N GLU A 349 -8.21 12.16 -23.51
CA GLU A 349 -7.17 12.78 -22.70
C GLU A 349 -5.95 13.18 -23.56
N ALA A 350 -5.51 12.32 -24.45
CA ALA A 350 -4.40 12.59 -25.36
C ALA A 350 -4.67 13.80 -26.28
N GLN A 351 -5.93 14.07 -26.65
CA GLN A 351 -6.31 15.21 -27.48
C GLN A 351 -6.17 16.57 -26.77
N THR A 352 -6.01 16.60 -25.45
CA THR A 352 -5.77 17.87 -24.73
C THR A 352 -4.46 18.54 -25.13
N PHE A 353 -3.51 17.78 -25.66
CA PHE A 353 -2.16 18.22 -26.05
C PHE A 353 -1.96 18.44 -27.54
N VAL A 354 -3.02 18.37 -28.36
CA VAL A 354 -2.94 18.44 -29.84
C VAL A 354 -3.77 19.60 -30.36
N ASP A 355 -3.29 20.31 -31.39
CA ASP A 355 -4.00 21.46 -32.01
C ASP A 355 -5.21 21.03 -32.82
N ASN A 356 -5.13 19.90 -33.54
CA ASN A 356 -6.20 19.37 -34.37
C ASN A 356 -6.86 18.18 -33.69
N LYS A 357 -7.85 18.47 -32.82
CA LYS A 357 -8.47 17.52 -31.89
C LYS A 357 -9.51 16.66 -32.61
N ARG A 358 -9.18 15.37 -32.85
CA ARG A 358 -10.10 14.43 -33.48
C ARG A 358 -9.96 13.02 -32.87
N VAL A 359 -11.08 12.39 -32.56
CA VAL A 359 -11.18 11.01 -32.08
C VAL A 359 -12.07 10.23 -33.02
N GLU A 360 -11.56 9.14 -33.58
CA GLU A 360 -12.28 8.25 -34.49
C GLU A 360 -12.39 6.85 -33.91
N VAL A 361 -13.58 6.27 -34.01
CA VAL A 361 -13.88 4.90 -33.57
C VAL A 361 -14.39 4.11 -34.76
N PHE A 362 -13.62 3.17 -35.24
CA PHE A 362 -14.03 2.25 -36.29
C PHE A 362 -14.09 0.82 -35.73
N TYR A 363 -15.25 0.19 -35.90
CA TYR A 363 -15.43 -1.24 -35.71
C TYR A 363 -16.11 -1.79 -36.97
N LEU A 364 -15.38 -2.64 -37.69
CA LEU A 364 -15.77 -3.24 -38.96
C LEU A 364 -16.24 -4.68 -38.79
#